data_ea2ba4a384376b26b5edb32e89da4ff5
#
_entry.id   ea2ba4a384376b26b5edb32e89da4ff5
#
_cell.length_a   1.000
_cell.length_b   1.000
_cell.length_c   1.000
_cell.angle_alpha   90.00
_cell.angle_beta   90.00
_cell.angle_gamma   90.00
#
_symmetry.space_group_name_H-M   'P 1'
#
loop_
_entity.id
_entity.type
_entity.pdbx_description
1 polymer ?
#
loop_
_entity_poly.entity_id
_entity_poly.type
_entity_poly.pdbx_seq_one_letter_code
_entity_poly.pdbx_strand_id
1 'polypeptide(L)'
;PDLRKHKGVVLGMLDNKAVCIPENPHINGNLAVYGSSGSMKTRSFCMNRILQAAVRGESLIISDPKSELYEKSSEYLRDQGYCVKVFNLVNPENSDSWNCLSEVEGQELMAQLFVDVIIKNTTNNGKSDHFWDACEMNLLKALVLYVDQGYAEENRNIGEVYRLLTLNGESQLDTLLEALPSTHPAKAPYSLFKQASDTVRSGVIIGLGSRLQVFQSELIKKITAKNEIDLELPGQQPCAYFLVTSDQDSTFDFLASLFLSFCFIKLVRYADHNCEGGKLPVPVHILGEEL
;
A
#
# COMPACT_ATOMS: atom_id res chain seq x y z
N PRO A 1 14.88 31.85 -0.64
CA PRO A 1 13.54 32.37 -0.91
C PRO A 1 12.53 31.83 0.11
N ASP A 2 11.58 32.67 0.50
CA ASP A 2 10.52 32.23 1.41
C ASP A 2 9.54 31.31 0.65
N LEU A 3 9.66 30.01 0.85
CA LEU A 3 8.86 28.97 0.18
C LEU A 3 7.35 29.12 0.40
N ARG A 4 6.91 29.82 1.45
CA ARG A 4 5.50 30.12 1.74
C ARG A 4 4.86 31.06 0.72
N LYS A 5 5.67 31.91 0.07
CA LYS A 5 5.20 32.91 -0.89
C LYS A 5 5.06 32.37 -2.33
N HIS A 6 5.59 31.19 -2.60
CA HIS A 6 5.57 30.61 -3.93
C HIS A 6 4.41 29.62 -4.04
N LYS A 7 3.39 29.98 -4.82
CA LYS A 7 2.35 29.02 -5.26
C LYS A 7 2.94 28.13 -6.36
N GLY A 8 2.59 26.83 -6.32
CA GLY A 8 3.12 25.86 -7.27
C GLY A 8 4.42 25.18 -6.80
N VAL A 9 5.12 24.49 -7.68
CA VAL A 9 6.28 23.67 -7.34
C VAL A 9 7.58 24.43 -7.58
N VAL A 10 8.42 24.55 -6.56
CA VAL A 10 9.76 25.13 -6.67
C VAL A 10 10.71 24.11 -7.30
N LEU A 11 11.28 24.45 -8.45
CA LEU A 11 12.23 23.61 -9.18
C LEU A 11 13.69 23.87 -8.78
N GLY A 12 13.99 25.08 -8.34
CA GLY A 12 15.34 25.50 -8.01
C GLY A 12 15.48 27.01 -7.90
N MET A 13 16.72 27.48 -8.03
CA MET A 13 17.05 28.92 -8.00
C MET A 13 17.85 29.31 -9.22
N LEU A 14 17.55 30.51 -9.78
CA LEU A 14 18.32 31.17 -10.80
C LEU A 14 18.49 32.64 -10.37
N ASP A 15 19.71 33.13 -10.36
CA ASP A 15 20.03 34.50 -9.96
C ASP A 15 19.39 34.96 -8.66
N ASN A 16 19.48 34.12 -7.62
CA ASN A 16 18.84 34.28 -6.29
C ASN A 16 17.30 34.38 -6.30
N LYS A 17 16.65 34.02 -7.42
CA LYS A 17 15.19 33.95 -7.53
C LYS A 17 14.73 32.49 -7.64
N ALA A 18 13.63 32.16 -6.97
CA ALA A 18 13.03 30.84 -7.11
C ALA A 18 12.45 30.68 -8.52
N VAL A 19 12.79 29.57 -9.17
CA VAL A 19 12.16 29.10 -10.39
C VAL A 19 11.05 28.14 -10.01
N CYS A 20 9.80 28.48 -10.38
CA CYS A 20 8.62 27.72 -9.97
C CYS A 20 7.79 27.34 -11.18
N ILE A 21 7.18 26.14 -11.15
CA ILE A 21 6.02 25.83 -11.98
C ILE A 21 4.81 26.43 -11.27
N PRO A 22 4.08 27.39 -11.88
CA PRO A 22 2.89 27.97 -11.26
C PRO A 22 1.76 26.94 -11.18
N GLU A 23 0.89 27.10 -10.20
CA GLU A 23 -0.38 26.39 -10.19
C GLU A 23 -1.21 26.81 -11.42
N ASN A 24 -1.59 25.82 -12.21
CA ASN A 24 -2.45 26.02 -13.35
C ASN A 24 -3.59 25.00 -13.31
N PRO A 25 -4.86 25.44 -13.19
CA PRO A 25 -6.00 24.53 -13.09
C PRO A 25 -6.25 23.70 -14.38
N HIS A 26 -5.60 24.04 -15.47
CA HIS A 26 -5.71 23.30 -16.74
C HIS A 26 -4.59 22.29 -16.97
N ILE A 27 -3.62 22.19 -16.06
CA ILE A 27 -2.49 21.26 -16.16
C ILE A 27 -2.47 20.41 -14.90
N ASN A 28 -2.33 19.08 -15.04
CA ASN A 28 -2.17 18.23 -13.88
C ASN A 28 -0.85 18.56 -13.16
N GLY A 29 -0.82 18.34 -11.84
CA GLY A 29 0.35 18.64 -11.00
C GLY A 29 1.42 17.54 -10.99
N ASN A 30 1.30 16.52 -11.86
CA ASN A 30 2.24 15.40 -11.89
C ASN A 30 3.57 15.84 -12.52
N LEU A 31 4.67 15.48 -11.85
CA LEU A 31 6.02 15.82 -12.27
C LEU A 31 6.88 14.56 -12.31
N ALA A 32 7.62 14.38 -13.41
CA ALA A 32 8.65 13.37 -13.54
C ALA A 32 10.01 14.05 -13.60
N VAL A 33 10.94 13.65 -12.72
CA VAL A 33 12.28 14.22 -12.61
C VAL A 33 13.31 13.17 -13.01
N TYR A 34 14.00 13.39 -14.10
CA TYR A 34 15.01 12.49 -14.63
C TYR A 34 16.43 13.05 -14.40
N GLY A 35 17.35 12.17 -14.08
CA GLY A 35 18.76 12.50 -13.90
C GLY A 35 19.59 11.26 -13.63
N SER A 36 20.86 11.28 -14.01
CA SER A 36 21.81 10.18 -13.71
C SER A 36 21.99 9.99 -12.20
N SER A 37 22.54 8.85 -11.81
CA SER A 37 22.98 8.64 -10.42
C SER A 37 23.96 9.74 -10.01
N GLY A 38 23.82 10.25 -8.77
CA GLY A 38 24.64 11.38 -8.28
C GLY A 38 24.23 12.78 -8.76
N SER A 39 23.19 12.92 -9.60
CA SER A 39 22.70 14.24 -10.07
C SER A 39 21.97 15.06 -9.01
N MET A 40 22.00 14.64 -7.75
CA MET A 40 21.38 15.30 -6.59
C MET A 40 19.84 15.39 -6.66
N LYS A 41 19.13 14.51 -7.38
CA LYS A 41 17.65 14.50 -7.45
C LYS A 41 17.01 14.55 -6.06
N THR A 42 17.41 13.63 -5.18
CA THR A 42 16.91 13.56 -3.80
C THR A 42 17.10 14.87 -3.06
N ARG A 43 18.31 15.42 -3.08
CA ARG A 43 18.65 16.65 -2.34
C ARG A 43 18.03 17.91 -2.94
N SER A 44 18.05 18.05 -4.25
CA SER A 44 17.62 19.28 -4.91
C SER A 44 16.14 19.35 -5.22
N PHE A 45 15.47 18.21 -5.39
CA PHE A 45 14.03 18.14 -5.67
C PHE A 45 13.23 17.56 -4.50
N CYS A 46 13.49 16.29 -4.11
CA CYS A 46 12.67 15.60 -3.09
C CYS A 46 12.67 16.33 -1.75
N MET A 47 13.84 16.69 -1.22
CA MET A 47 13.95 17.45 0.03
C MET A 47 13.29 18.83 -0.05
N ASN A 48 13.45 19.56 -1.16
CA ASN A 48 12.79 20.84 -1.35
C ASN A 48 11.26 20.69 -1.40
N ARG A 49 10.75 19.60 -1.99
CA ARG A 49 9.32 19.32 -2.04
C ARG A 49 8.78 19.02 -0.65
N ILE A 50 9.49 18.23 0.15
CA ILE A 50 9.13 17.95 1.56
C ILE A 50 9.07 19.25 2.36
N LEU A 51 10.12 20.09 2.29
CA LEU A 51 10.15 21.36 3.00
C LEU A 51 9.04 22.33 2.53
N GLN A 52 8.72 22.33 1.24
CA GLN A 52 7.66 23.17 0.69
C GLN A 52 6.28 22.71 1.19
N ALA A 53 6.02 21.41 1.20
CA ALA A 53 4.80 20.83 1.75
C ALA A 53 4.67 21.13 3.24
N ALA A 54 5.76 20.95 4.01
CA ALA A 54 5.80 21.24 5.44
C ALA A 54 5.41 22.68 5.76
N VAL A 55 5.93 23.64 5.04
CA VAL A 55 5.64 25.07 5.22
C VAL A 55 4.18 25.41 4.86
N ARG A 56 3.54 24.62 4.02
CA ARG A 56 2.16 24.84 3.59
C ARG A 56 1.13 24.02 4.39
N GLY A 57 1.59 23.11 5.25
CA GLY A 57 0.71 22.21 5.97
C GLY A 57 0.06 21.15 5.05
N GLU A 58 0.74 20.77 3.95
CA GLU A 58 0.29 19.78 2.99
C GLU A 58 0.84 18.39 3.37
N SER A 59 0.07 17.33 3.20
CA SER A 59 0.48 15.97 3.55
C SER A 59 1.37 15.33 2.48
N LEU A 60 2.18 14.36 2.91
CA LEU A 60 3.16 13.65 2.10
C LEU A 60 3.02 12.14 2.27
N ILE A 61 3.02 11.41 1.15
CA ILE A 61 3.23 9.96 1.10
C ILE A 61 4.49 9.75 0.28
N ILE A 62 5.53 9.18 0.89
CA ILE A 62 6.89 9.18 0.33
C ILE A 62 7.37 7.74 0.18
N SER A 63 7.68 7.31 -1.04
CA SER A 63 8.49 6.11 -1.29
C SER A 63 9.96 6.48 -1.14
N ASP A 64 10.65 5.83 -0.18
CA ASP A 64 12.02 6.16 0.24
C ASP A 64 12.87 4.89 0.32
N PRO A 65 13.38 4.36 -0.81
CA PRO A 65 14.08 3.08 -0.86
C PRO A 65 15.33 2.99 0.02
N LYS A 66 15.90 4.12 0.39
CA LYS A 66 17.17 4.20 1.15
C LYS A 66 17.00 4.74 2.57
N SER A 67 15.78 5.01 3.01
CA SER A 67 15.47 5.73 4.26
C SER A 67 16.11 7.12 4.38
N GLU A 68 16.69 7.65 3.28
CA GLU A 68 17.43 8.91 3.31
C GLU A 68 16.51 10.10 3.59
N LEU A 69 15.32 10.10 3.00
CA LEU A 69 14.33 11.16 3.19
C LEU A 69 13.75 11.11 4.60
N TYR A 70 13.46 9.90 5.10
CA TYR A 70 12.97 9.71 6.48
C TYR A 70 13.98 10.20 7.50
N GLU A 71 15.23 9.74 7.41
CA GLU A 71 16.29 10.11 8.35
C GLU A 71 16.54 11.62 8.41
N LYS A 72 16.47 12.29 7.24
CA LYS A 72 16.78 13.72 7.14
C LYS A 72 15.60 14.65 7.44
N SER A 73 14.36 14.18 7.36
CA SER A 73 13.20 15.07 7.44
C SER A 73 12.19 14.72 8.52
N SER A 74 12.20 13.49 9.05
CA SER A 74 11.15 13.03 9.97
C SER A 74 11.09 13.83 11.27
N GLU A 75 12.25 14.17 11.87
CA GLU A 75 12.32 14.97 13.09
C GLU A 75 11.80 16.40 12.83
N TYR A 76 12.28 17.05 11.77
CA TYR A 76 11.78 18.36 11.38
C TYR A 76 10.27 18.38 11.15
N LEU A 77 9.72 17.36 10.48
CA LEU A 77 8.28 17.26 10.23
C LEU A 77 7.49 17.09 11.54
N ARG A 78 8.00 16.30 12.49
CA ARG A 78 7.40 16.18 13.83
C ARG A 78 7.40 17.53 14.57
N ASP A 79 8.48 18.28 14.50
CA ASP A 79 8.60 19.63 15.09
C ASP A 79 7.62 20.62 14.45
N GLN A 80 7.25 20.43 13.19
CA GLN A 80 6.21 21.20 12.51
C GLN A 80 4.78 20.70 12.82
N GLY A 81 4.62 19.71 13.69
CA GLY A 81 3.31 19.20 14.12
C GLY A 81 2.71 18.13 13.20
N TYR A 82 3.50 17.53 12.31
CA TYR A 82 3.05 16.44 11.44
C TYR A 82 2.85 15.13 12.20
N CYS A 83 1.81 14.38 11.85
CA CYS A 83 1.73 12.96 12.14
C CYS A 83 2.70 12.21 11.21
N VAL A 84 3.85 11.79 11.74
CA VAL A 84 4.88 11.07 10.96
C VAL A 84 4.77 9.59 11.24
N LYS A 85 4.59 8.81 10.17
CA LYS A 85 4.54 7.35 10.19
C LYS A 85 5.55 6.75 9.23
N VAL A 86 6.06 5.56 9.54
CA VAL A 86 6.98 4.82 8.67
C VAL A 86 6.55 3.36 8.54
N PHE A 87 6.27 2.93 7.32
CA PHE A 87 6.08 1.53 6.98
C PHE A 87 7.39 1.01 6.39
N ASN A 88 8.20 0.35 7.23
CA ASN A 88 9.57 -0.02 6.91
C ASN A 88 9.67 -1.53 6.62
N LEU A 89 9.77 -1.87 5.36
CA LEU A 89 9.89 -3.25 4.88
C LEU A 89 11.34 -3.75 4.85
N VAL A 90 12.33 -2.86 4.97
CA VAL A 90 13.75 -3.21 5.05
C VAL A 90 14.15 -3.55 6.49
N ASN A 91 13.66 -2.77 7.45
CA ASN A 91 13.88 -3.00 8.87
C ASN A 91 12.55 -2.99 9.63
N PRO A 92 11.80 -4.11 9.60
CA PRO A 92 10.46 -4.19 10.20
C PRO A 92 10.42 -3.97 11.72
N GLU A 93 11.53 -4.12 12.42
CA GLU A 93 11.61 -3.83 13.86
C GLU A 93 11.38 -2.35 14.18
N ASN A 94 11.71 -1.48 13.23
CA ASN A 94 11.54 -0.02 13.32
C ASN A 94 10.38 0.49 12.44
N SER A 95 9.34 -0.33 12.26
CA SER A 95 8.17 0.00 11.46
C SER A 95 6.96 0.28 12.33
N ASP A 96 6.17 1.28 11.96
CA ASP A 96 4.77 1.32 12.36
C ASP A 96 4.01 0.17 11.66
N SER A 97 2.94 -0.30 12.29
CA SER A 97 2.15 -1.42 11.79
C SER A 97 1.00 -0.94 10.91
N TRP A 98 0.76 -1.70 9.83
CA TRP A 98 -0.39 -1.52 8.97
C TRP A 98 -1.01 -2.86 8.59
N ASN A 99 -2.22 -3.10 9.05
CA ASN A 99 -2.99 -4.28 8.70
C ASN A 99 -3.70 -4.07 7.37
N CYS A 100 -3.07 -4.55 6.29
CA CYS A 100 -3.62 -4.38 4.95
C CYS A 100 -4.99 -5.05 4.76
N LEU A 101 -5.30 -6.11 5.51
CA LEU A 101 -6.60 -6.79 5.41
C LEU A 101 -7.75 -5.94 5.97
N SER A 102 -7.50 -5.05 6.92
CA SER A 102 -8.53 -4.16 7.45
C SER A 102 -9.13 -3.22 6.41
N GLU A 103 -8.39 -2.96 5.32
CA GLU A 103 -8.87 -2.11 4.23
C GLU A 103 -9.97 -2.75 3.37
N VAL A 104 -10.22 -4.06 3.56
CA VAL A 104 -11.30 -4.79 2.87
C VAL A 104 -12.68 -4.41 3.43
N GLU A 105 -12.79 -4.14 4.74
CA GLU A 105 -14.00 -3.63 5.41
C GLU A 105 -15.27 -4.45 5.14
N GLY A 106 -15.16 -5.75 4.99
CA GLY A 106 -16.29 -6.64 4.67
C GLY A 106 -16.83 -6.50 3.23
N GLN A 107 -16.20 -5.69 2.37
CA GLN A 107 -16.69 -5.38 1.04
C GLN A 107 -16.08 -6.31 0.00
N GLU A 108 -16.91 -7.01 -0.77
CA GLU A 108 -16.45 -7.92 -1.84
C GLU A 108 -15.63 -7.22 -2.93
N LEU A 109 -15.96 -5.97 -3.25
CA LEU A 109 -15.21 -5.19 -4.24
C LEU A 109 -13.81 -4.85 -3.73
N MET A 110 -13.69 -4.48 -2.46
CA MET A 110 -12.38 -4.20 -1.84
C MET A 110 -11.55 -5.47 -1.72
N ALA A 111 -12.17 -6.62 -1.38
CA ALA A 111 -11.50 -7.90 -1.42
C ALA A 111 -10.98 -8.25 -2.82
N GLN A 112 -11.73 -7.94 -3.88
CA GLN A 112 -11.29 -8.14 -5.25
C GLN A 112 -10.07 -7.26 -5.58
N LEU A 113 -10.11 -5.97 -5.25
CA LEU A 113 -8.99 -5.05 -5.46
C LEU A 113 -7.74 -5.48 -4.68
N PHE A 114 -7.93 -5.90 -3.43
CA PHE A 114 -6.86 -6.43 -2.58
C PHE A 114 -6.14 -7.62 -3.24
N VAL A 115 -6.92 -8.59 -3.69
CA VAL A 115 -6.40 -9.80 -4.34
C VAL A 115 -5.75 -9.48 -5.68
N ASP A 116 -6.36 -8.61 -6.50
CA ASP A 116 -5.82 -8.17 -7.79
C ASP A 116 -4.42 -7.53 -7.64
N VAL A 117 -4.24 -6.66 -6.64
CA VAL A 117 -2.93 -6.04 -6.37
C VAL A 117 -1.89 -7.08 -5.99
N ILE A 118 -2.23 -8.04 -5.11
CA ILE A 118 -1.31 -9.10 -4.70
C ILE A 118 -0.91 -9.95 -5.91
N ILE A 119 -1.88 -10.48 -6.65
CA ILE A 119 -1.58 -11.39 -7.78
C ILE A 119 -0.75 -10.67 -8.86
N LYS A 120 -1.12 -9.44 -9.24
CA LYS A 120 -0.38 -8.68 -10.26
C LYS A 120 1.05 -8.37 -9.88
N ASN A 121 1.30 -8.03 -8.62
CA ASN A 121 2.64 -7.64 -8.15
C ASN A 121 3.52 -8.84 -7.72
N THR A 122 2.95 -10.04 -7.64
CA THR A 122 3.70 -11.26 -7.33
C THR A 122 3.84 -12.20 -8.53
N THR A 123 3.30 -11.84 -9.68
CA THR A 123 3.46 -12.60 -10.93
C THR A 123 4.82 -12.30 -11.54
N ASN A 124 5.65 -13.32 -11.71
CA ASN A 124 6.96 -13.18 -12.36
C ASN A 124 6.81 -12.78 -13.85
N ASN A 125 7.70 -11.92 -14.33
CA ASN A 125 7.73 -11.32 -15.68
C ASN A 125 7.85 -12.30 -16.87
N GLY A 126 7.61 -13.58 -16.70
CA GLY A 126 7.68 -14.61 -17.71
C GLY A 126 6.34 -15.34 -17.87
N LYS A 127 5.50 -14.90 -18.81
CA LYS A 127 4.25 -15.55 -19.21
C LYS A 127 3.33 -15.86 -18.02
N SER A 128 2.55 -14.88 -17.60
CA SER A 128 1.37 -15.11 -16.74
C SER A 128 0.47 -16.12 -17.45
N ASP A 129 0.32 -17.31 -16.87
CA ASP A 129 -0.73 -18.22 -17.27
C ASP A 129 -2.02 -17.75 -16.62
N HIS A 130 -2.83 -17.01 -17.37
CA HIS A 130 -4.09 -16.43 -16.91
C HIS A 130 -5.00 -17.43 -16.20
N PHE A 131 -4.88 -18.70 -16.51
CA PHE A 131 -5.66 -19.75 -15.86
C PHE A 131 -5.24 -19.92 -14.40
N TRP A 132 -3.92 -20.03 -14.14
CA TRP A 132 -3.41 -20.19 -12.77
C TRP A 132 -3.67 -18.95 -11.92
N ASP A 133 -3.41 -17.77 -12.45
CA ASP A 133 -3.67 -16.51 -11.77
C ASP A 133 -5.16 -16.37 -11.39
N ALA A 134 -6.07 -16.77 -12.28
CA ALA A 134 -7.52 -16.76 -12.02
C ALA A 134 -7.92 -17.75 -10.92
N CYS A 135 -7.33 -18.94 -10.89
CA CYS A 135 -7.60 -19.93 -9.85
C CYS A 135 -7.06 -19.49 -8.48
N GLU A 136 -5.82 -18.96 -8.45
CA GLU A 136 -5.21 -18.40 -7.24
C GLU A 136 -5.99 -17.20 -6.70
N MET A 137 -6.47 -16.32 -7.60
CA MET A 137 -7.31 -15.18 -7.25
C MET A 137 -8.62 -15.60 -6.57
N ASN A 138 -9.29 -16.63 -7.09
CA ASN A 138 -10.52 -17.14 -6.49
C ASN A 138 -10.28 -17.73 -5.10
N LEU A 139 -9.23 -18.54 -4.93
CA LEU A 139 -8.89 -19.08 -3.63
C LEU A 139 -8.53 -17.98 -2.63
N LEU A 140 -7.64 -17.06 -3.02
CA LEU A 140 -7.23 -15.96 -2.14
C LEU A 140 -8.42 -15.08 -1.76
N LYS A 141 -9.30 -14.73 -2.70
CA LYS A 141 -10.52 -13.95 -2.41
C LYS A 141 -11.43 -14.65 -1.41
N ALA A 142 -11.61 -15.97 -1.55
CA ALA A 142 -12.41 -16.75 -0.61
C ALA A 142 -11.81 -16.71 0.80
N LEU A 143 -10.50 -16.91 0.94
CA LEU A 143 -9.80 -16.90 2.23
C LEU A 143 -9.80 -15.51 2.87
N VAL A 144 -9.57 -14.45 2.08
CA VAL A 144 -9.64 -13.06 2.53
C VAL A 144 -11.01 -12.74 3.11
N LEU A 145 -12.08 -13.02 2.38
CA LEU A 145 -13.46 -12.79 2.84
C LEU A 145 -13.84 -13.66 4.06
N TYR A 146 -13.31 -14.88 4.12
CA TYR A 146 -13.52 -15.76 5.26
C TYR A 146 -12.89 -15.20 6.54
N VAL A 147 -11.64 -14.74 6.48
CA VAL A 147 -10.94 -14.17 7.64
C VAL A 147 -11.53 -12.81 8.01
N ASP A 148 -11.80 -11.95 7.01
CA ASP A 148 -12.32 -10.61 7.23
C ASP A 148 -13.69 -10.60 7.92
N GLN A 149 -14.59 -11.52 7.56
CA GLN A 149 -15.94 -11.55 8.11
C GLN A 149 -16.13 -12.54 9.27
N GLY A 150 -15.26 -13.55 9.39
CA GLY A 150 -15.43 -14.65 10.35
C GLY A 150 -14.54 -14.58 11.57
N TYR A 151 -13.45 -13.79 11.54
CA TYR A 151 -12.48 -13.75 12.64
C TYR A 151 -12.72 -12.55 13.56
N ALA A 152 -12.33 -12.70 14.83
CA ALA A 152 -12.25 -11.59 15.75
C ALA A 152 -11.19 -10.56 15.27
N GLU A 153 -11.37 -9.29 15.62
CA GLU A 153 -10.59 -8.18 15.09
C GLU A 153 -9.07 -8.38 15.26
N GLU A 154 -8.63 -8.91 16.40
CA GLU A 154 -7.22 -9.17 16.69
C GLU A 154 -6.59 -10.26 15.79
N ASN A 155 -7.41 -11.13 15.19
CA ASN A 155 -6.99 -12.22 14.30
C ASN A 155 -7.34 -11.94 12.83
N ARG A 156 -7.91 -10.78 12.54
CA ARG A 156 -8.32 -10.38 11.19
C ARG A 156 -7.17 -9.74 10.47
N ASN A 157 -6.22 -10.54 9.97
CA ASN A 157 -5.03 -10.10 9.28
C ASN A 157 -4.58 -11.09 8.20
N ILE A 158 -3.70 -10.64 7.33
CA ILE A 158 -3.21 -11.45 6.20
C ILE A 158 -2.35 -12.64 6.65
N GLY A 159 -1.71 -12.57 7.82
CA GLY A 159 -0.98 -13.69 8.40
C GLY A 159 -1.90 -14.87 8.70
N GLU A 160 -3.15 -14.61 9.13
CA GLU A 160 -4.15 -15.66 9.32
C GLU A 160 -4.63 -16.26 8.00
N VAL A 161 -4.75 -15.46 6.93
CA VAL A 161 -5.02 -15.96 5.58
C VAL A 161 -3.92 -16.93 5.15
N TYR A 162 -2.65 -16.56 5.34
CA TYR A 162 -1.52 -17.43 5.06
C TYR A 162 -1.51 -18.71 5.92
N ARG A 163 -1.80 -18.60 7.20
CA ARG A 163 -1.90 -19.74 8.11
C ARG A 163 -2.99 -20.73 7.66
N LEU A 164 -4.17 -20.25 7.30
CA LEU A 164 -5.25 -21.09 6.76
C LEU A 164 -4.81 -21.86 5.51
N LEU A 165 -4.11 -21.16 4.60
CA LEU A 165 -3.62 -21.75 3.35
C LEU A 165 -2.61 -22.88 3.60
N THR A 166 -1.72 -22.72 4.59
CA THR A 166 -0.54 -23.56 4.74
C THR A 166 -0.66 -24.66 5.78
N LEU A 167 -1.45 -24.45 6.84
CA LEU A 167 -1.51 -25.39 7.97
C LEU A 167 -2.67 -26.38 7.90
N ASN A 168 -3.74 -26.04 7.21
CA ASN A 168 -4.98 -26.80 7.31
C ASN A 168 -5.14 -27.91 6.27
N GLY A 169 -4.30 -27.97 5.25
CA GLY A 169 -4.46 -28.89 4.14
C GLY A 169 -5.80 -28.66 3.38
N GLU A 170 -5.93 -29.28 2.21
CA GLU A 170 -7.08 -29.09 1.31
C GLU A 170 -8.41 -29.53 1.92
N SER A 171 -8.42 -30.71 2.57
CA SER A 171 -9.62 -31.28 3.20
C SER A 171 -10.19 -30.42 4.33
N GLN A 172 -9.33 -29.75 5.09
CA GLN A 172 -9.78 -28.84 6.15
C GLN A 172 -10.32 -27.53 5.60
N LEU A 173 -9.71 -27.00 4.53
CA LEU A 173 -10.24 -25.82 3.83
C LEU A 173 -11.64 -26.11 3.27
N ASP A 174 -11.83 -27.29 2.64
CA ASP A 174 -13.14 -27.73 2.17
C ASP A 174 -14.16 -27.73 3.30
N THR A 175 -13.82 -28.34 4.44
CA THR A 175 -14.73 -28.42 5.60
C THR A 175 -15.12 -27.03 6.12
N LEU A 176 -14.16 -26.11 6.25
CA LEU A 176 -14.39 -24.75 6.76
C LEU A 176 -15.26 -23.92 5.81
N LEU A 177 -14.90 -23.91 4.52
CA LEU A 177 -15.59 -23.03 3.56
C LEU A 177 -16.94 -23.61 3.12
N GLU A 178 -17.12 -24.92 3.15
CA GLU A 178 -18.42 -25.56 2.88
C GLU A 178 -19.43 -25.39 4.02
N ALA A 179 -18.96 -25.29 5.25
CA ALA A 179 -19.83 -25.03 6.40
C ALA A 179 -20.45 -23.61 6.40
N LEU A 180 -19.93 -22.69 5.60
CA LEU A 180 -20.47 -21.34 5.50
C LEU A 180 -21.88 -21.31 4.92
N PRO A 181 -22.74 -20.37 5.33
CA PRO A 181 -24.03 -20.13 4.68
C PRO A 181 -23.90 -19.88 3.18
N SER A 182 -24.89 -20.26 2.40
CA SER A 182 -24.90 -20.03 0.94
C SER A 182 -24.82 -18.55 0.54
N THR A 183 -25.22 -17.66 1.46
CA THR A 183 -25.19 -16.20 1.29
C THR A 183 -23.82 -15.60 1.63
N HIS A 184 -22.90 -16.36 2.20
CA HIS A 184 -21.57 -15.84 2.56
C HIS A 184 -20.74 -15.53 1.30
N PRO A 185 -20.12 -14.33 1.19
CA PRO A 185 -19.45 -13.91 -0.04
C PRO A 185 -18.22 -14.75 -0.41
N ALA A 186 -17.61 -15.44 0.54
CA ALA A 186 -16.51 -16.39 0.27
C ALA A 186 -16.96 -17.65 -0.50
N LYS A 187 -18.26 -17.97 -0.49
CA LYS A 187 -18.81 -19.21 -1.11
C LYS A 187 -18.60 -19.25 -2.62
N ALA A 188 -18.93 -18.17 -3.32
CA ALA A 188 -18.89 -18.14 -4.77
C ALA A 188 -17.45 -18.31 -5.30
N PRO A 189 -16.44 -17.53 -4.87
CA PRO A 189 -15.07 -17.72 -5.34
C PRO A 189 -14.49 -19.09 -4.92
N TYR A 190 -14.84 -19.59 -3.73
CA TYR A 190 -14.40 -20.93 -3.32
C TYR A 190 -15.00 -22.03 -4.19
N SER A 191 -16.28 -21.93 -4.54
CA SER A 191 -16.94 -22.90 -5.41
C SER A 191 -16.31 -22.96 -6.80
N LEU A 192 -15.84 -21.84 -7.34
CA LEU A 192 -15.10 -21.80 -8.60
C LEU A 192 -13.75 -22.53 -8.47
N PHE A 193 -13.00 -22.26 -7.42
CA PHE A 193 -11.74 -22.96 -7.13
C PHE A 193 -11.98 -24.48 -7.00
N LYS A 194 -13.02 -24.88 -6.31
CA LYS A 194 -13.35 -26.30 -6.06
C LYS A 194 -13.73 -27.09 -7.32
N GLN A 195 -14.16 -26.43 -8.41
CA GLN A 195 -14.46 -27.10 -9.68
C GLN A 195 -13.21 -27.58 -10.42
N ALA A 196 -12.02 -27.09 -10.04
CA ALA A 196 -10.77 -27.57 -10.60
C ALA A 196 -10.47 -29.01 -10.15
N SER A 197 -9.69 -29.76 -10.95
CA SER A 197 -9.21 -31.10 -10.56
C SER A 197 -8.28 -31.01 -9.35
N ASP A 198 -8.15 -32.09 -8.59
CA ASP A 198 -7.30 -32.17 -7.39
C ASP A 198 -5.85 -31.77 -7.69
N THR A 199 -5.32 -32.15 -8.86
CA THR A 199 -3.97 -31.76 -9.28
C THR A 199 -3.85 -30.25 -9.47
N VAL A 200 -4.85 -29.59 -10.05
CA VAL A 200 -4.88 -28.13 -10.23
C VAL A 200 -5.03 -27.44 -8.88
N ARG A 201 -5.94 -27.91 -8.03
CA ARG A 201 -6.16 -27.35 -6.69
C ARG A 201 -4.91 -27.37 -5.83
N SER A 202 -4.20 -28.51 -5.81
CA SER A 202 -2.94 -28.64 -5.10
C SER A 202 -1.88 -27.69 -5.66
N GLY A 203 -1.79 -27.55 -6.99
CA GLY A 203 -0.91 -26.59 -7.63
C GLY A 203 -1.19 -25.13 -7.28
N VAL A 204 -2.48 -24.75 -7.23
CA VAL A 204 -2.95 -23.42 -6.83
C VAL A 204 -2.60 -23.11 -5.36
N ILE A 205 -2.80 -24.06 -4.46
CA ILE A 205 -2.44 -23.89 -3.03
C ILE A 205 -0.94 -23.67 -2.88
N ILE A 206 -0.10 -24.46 -3.57
CA ILE A 206 1.36 -24.32 -3.52
C ILE A 206 1.80 -22.99 -4.15
N GLY A 207 1.26 -22.63 -5.30
CA GLY A 207 1.55 -21.37 -5.99
C GLY A 207 1.22 -20.16 -5.13
N LEU A 208 0.02 -20.12 -4.57
CA LEU A 208 -0.42 -19.04 -3.69
C LEU A 208 0.41 -19.00 -2.39
N GLY A 209 0.74 -20.16 -1.82
CA GLY A 209 1.63 -20.26 -0.66
C GLY A 209 3.03 -19.69 -0.93
N SER A 210 3.55 -19.89 -2.13
CA SER A 210 4.82 -19.30 -2.58
C SER A 210 4.74 -17.77 -2.73
N ARG A 211 3.64 -17.25 -3.29
CA ARG A 211 3.43 -15.79 -3.42
C ARG A 211 3.37 -15.09 -2.07
N LEU A 212 2.77 -15.74 -1.08
CA LEU A 212 2.56 -15.19 0.27
C LEU A 212 3.63 -15.65 1.28
N GLN A 213 4.74 -16.27 0.83
CA GLN A 213 5.76 -16.83 1.71
C GLN A 213 6.41 -15.81 2.66
N VAL A 214 6.37 -14.52 2.34
CA VAL A 214 6.88 -13.45 3.21
C VAL A 214 6.22 -13.44 4.60
N PHE A 215 4.98 -13.95 4.69
CA PHE A 215 4.26 -14.11 5.95
C PHE A 215 4.70 -15.32 6.78
N GLN A 216 5.78 -16.02 6.40
CA GLN A 216 6.52 -16.92 7.31
C GLN A 216 7.32 -16.12 8.33
N SER A 217 7.73 -14.89 8.01
CA SER A 217 8.47 -14.02 8.91
C SER A 217 7.58 -13.49 10.04
N GLU A 218 7.98 -13.75 11.29
CA GLU A 218 7.25 -13.23 12.46
C GLU A 218 7.29 -11.69 12.54
N LEU A 219 8.35 -11.06 12.02
CA LEU A 219 8.44 -9.60 11.96
C LEU A 219 7.40 -9.03 10.99
N ILE A 220 7.26 -9.64 9.81
CA ILE A 220 6.24 -9.22 8.84
C ILE A 220 4.83 -9.43 9.37
N LYS A 221 4.56 -10.59 10.00
CA LYS A 221 3.28 -10.83 10.67
C LYS A 221 2.99 -9.74 11.70
N LYS A 222 3.97 -9.37 12.51
CA LYS A 222 3.82 -8.35 13.56
C LYS A 222 3.42 -6.99 12.99
N ILE A 223 4.10 -6.50 11.95
CA ILE A 223 3.81 -5.18 11.37
C ILE A 223 2.55 -5.15 10.51
N THR A 224 2.01 -6.33 10.13
CA THR A 224 0.77 -6.45 9.37
C THR A 224 -0.41 -6.96 10.19
N ALA A 225 -0.25 -7.15 11.51
CA ALA A 225 -1.30 -7.68 12.38
C ALA A 225 -2.26 -6.62 12.94
N LYS A 226 -1.82 -5.36 13.04
CA LYS A 226 -2.59 -4.26 13.64
C LYS A 226 -2.39 -2.96 12.89
N ASN A 227 -3.26 -1.98 13.12
CA ASN A 227 -3.19 -0.66 12.51
C ASN A 227 -2.63 0.39 13.47
N GLU A 228 -1.51 0.98 13.09
CA GLU A 228 -0.95 2.20 13.65
C GLU A 228 -0.91 3.32 12.60
N ILE A 229 -1.17 2.96 11.33
CA ILE A 229 -1.23 3.87 10.17
C ILE A 229 -2.67 3.92 9.68
N ASP A 230 -3.26 5.10 9.71
CA ASP A 230 -4.59 5.39 9.14
C ASP A 230 -4.40 6.04 7.77
N LEU A 231 -4.88 5.37 6.70
CA LEU A 231 -4.68 5.81 5.33
C LEU A 231 -5.55 7.02 4.92
N GLU A 232 -6.59 7.35 5.67
CA GLU A 232 -7.45 8.50 5.42
C GLU A 232 -6.95 9.78 6.11
N LEU A 233 -6.18 9.63 7.18
CA LEU A 233 -5.70 10.73 8.02
C LEU A 233 -4.91 11.81 7.25
N PRO A 234 -4.08 11.47 6.23
CA PRO A 234 -3.35 12.48 5.46
C PRO A 234 -4.26 13.47 4.71
N GLY A 235 -5.49 13.09 4.39
CA GLY A 235 -6.48 13.99 3.80
C GLY A 235 -7.14 14.94 4.79
N GLN A 236 -7.01 14.70 6.10
CA GLN A 236 -7.71 15.40 7.18
C GLN A 236 -6.79 16.35 7.95
N GLN A 237 -5.57 15.97 8.17
CA GLN A 237 -4.55 16.76 8.89
C GLN A 237 -3.16 16.53 8.28
N PRO A 238 -2.18 17.43 8.56
CA PRO A 238 -0.82 17.28 8.04
C PRO A 238 -0.17 15.97 8.52
N CYS A 239 0.13 15.09 7.57
CA CYS A 239 0.79 13.81 7.78
C CYS A 239 2.00 13.66 6.86
N ALA A 240 2.98 12.87 7.30
CA ALA A 240 4.08 12.43 6.44
C ALA A 240 4.28 10.92 6.63
N TYR A 241 3.89 10.15 5.64
CA TYR A 241 4.03 8.70 5.63
C TYR A 241 5.19 8.28 4.75
N PHE A 242 6.13 7.56 5.35
CA PHE A 242 7.30 7.03 4.66
C PHE A 242 7.14 5.54 4.43
N LEU A 243 7.26 5.14 3.19
CA LEU A 243 7.28 3.75 2.75
C LEU A 243 8.72 3.41 2.40
N VAL A 244 9.36 2.63 3.27
CA VAL A 244 10.76 2.22 3.07
C VAL A 244 10.79 0.82 2.47
N THR A 245 11.31 0.72 1.25
CA THR A 245 11.47 -0.52 0.48
C THR A 245 12.94 -0.77 0.18
N SER A 246 13.28 -1.92 -0.39
CA SER A 246 14.64 -2.20 -0.87
C SER A 246 14.73 -1.90 -2.36
N ASP A 247 15.82 -1.28 -2.81
CA ASP A 247 16.18 -1.14 -4.23
C ASP A 247 16.87 -2.40 -4.80
N GLN A 248 17.20 -3.37 -3.92
CA GLN A 248 17.94 -4.58 -4.28
C GLN A 248 17.10 -5.86 -4.20
N ASP A 249 16.00 -5.83 -3.47
CA ASP A 249 15.17 -7.01 -3.19
C ASP A 249 13.68 -6.68 -3.35
N SER A 250 13.07 -7.29 -4.35
CA SER A 250 11.65 -7.13 -4.69
C SER A 250 10.69 -7.98 -3.85
N THR A 251 11.18 -8.71 -2.85
CA THR A 251 10.37 -9.65 -2.05
C THR A 251 9.13 -8.99 -1.42
N PHE A 252 9.25 -7.72 -1.05
CA PHE A 252 8.18 -6.96 -0.38
C PHE A 252 7.46 -5.95 -1.28
N ASP A 253 7.77 -5.90 -2.58
CA ASP A 253 7.20 -4.90 -3.50
C ASP A 253 5.68 -4.95 -3.55
N PHE A 254 5.09 -6.15 -3.42
CA PHE A 254 3.64 -6.28 -3.39
C PHE A 254 3.00 -5.61 -2.17
N LEU A 255 3.64 -5.62 -0.99
CA LEU A 255 3.17 -4.90 0.20
C LEU A 255 3.26 -3.40 0.02
N ALA A 256 4.35 -2.93 -0.60
CA ALA A 256 4.52 -1.53 -0.95
C ALA A 256 3.46 -1.06 -1.97
N SER A 257 3.24 -1.85 -3.01
CA SER A 257 2.20 -1.58 -4.02
C SER A 257 0.80 -1.60 -3.41
N LEU A 258 0.55 -2.52 -2.48
CA LEU A 258 -0.72 -2.60 -1.76
C LEU A 258 -0.94 -1.35 -0.90
N PHE A 259 0.09 -0.93 -0.14
CA PHE A 259 0.05 0.28 0.68
C PHE A 259 -0.29 1.52 -0.15
N LEU A 260 0.45 1.77 -1.23
CA LEU A 260 0.23 2.92 -2.12
C LEU A 260 -1.15 2.88 -2.80
N SER A 261 -1.57 1.70 -3.26
CA SER A 261 -2.88 1.52 -3.90
C SER A 261 -4.03 1.85 -2.93
N PHE A 262 -3.96 1.33 -1.70
CA PHE A 262 -4.99 1.60 -0.71
C PHE A 262 -4.93 3.04 -0.17
N CYS A 263 -3.75 3.64 -0.01
CA CYS A 263 -3.64 5.07 0.27
C CYS A 263 -4.41 5.91 -0.76
N PHE A 264 -4.19 5.63 -2.04
CA PHE A 264 -4.88 6.36 -3.11
C PHE A 264 -6.40 6.12 -3.09
N ILE A 265 -6.83 4.86 -3.00
CA ILE A 265 -8.24 4.49 -2.98
C ILE A 265 -8.97 5.13 -1.80
N LYS A 266 -8.39 5.04 -0.60
CA LYS A 266 -8.97 5.57 0.63
C LYS A 266 -9.08 7.09 0.61
N LEU A 267 -8.06 7.78 0.18
CA LEU A 267 -8.06 9.25 0.07
C LEU A 267 -9.08 9.74 -0.95
N VAL A 268 -9.19 9.09 -2.12
CA VAL A 268 -10.20 9.46 -3.12
C VAL A 268 -11.60 9.19 -2.59
N ARG A 269 -11.85 8.01 -2.00
CA ARG A 269 -13.17 7.69 -1.43
C ARG A 269 -13.54 8.63 -0.29
N TYR A 270 -12.59 8.98 0.57
CA TYR A 270 -12.81 9.95 1.63
C TYR A 270 -13.20 11.32 1.05
N ALA A 271 -12.48 11.79 0.01
CA ALA A 271 -12.81 13.03 -0.66
C ALA A 271 -14.24 13.01 -1.26
N ASP A 272 -14.58 11.94 -1.95
CA ASP A 272 -15.88 11.81 -2.64
C ASP A 272 -17.06 11.72 -1.68
N HIS A 273 -16.89 11.06 -0.53
CA HIS A 273 -18.00 10.80 0.39
C HIS A 273 -18.10 11.81 1.55
N ASN A 274 -16.98 12.40 1.97
CA ASN A 274 -16.92 13.18 3.21
C ASN A 274 -16.56 14.66 2.99
N CYS A 275 -16.14 15.05 1.76
CA CYS A 275 -15.66 16.39 1.52
C CYS A 275 -16.51 17.15 0.51
N GLU A 276 -16.73 18.42 0.76
CA GLU A 276 -17.48 19.30 -0.16
C GLU A 276 -16.73 19.44 -1.50
N GLY A 277 -17.44 19.15 -2.60
CA GLY A 277 -16.88 19.19 -3.95
C GLY A 277 -15.80 18.13 -4.24
N GLY A 278 -15.75 17.03 -3.45
CA GLY A 278 -14.78 15.93 -3.65
C GLY A 278 -13.34 16.36 -3.43
N LYS A 279 -13.09 17.37 -2.60
CA LYS A 279 -11.75 17.93 -2.39
C LYS A 279 -11.30 17.76 -0.94
N LEU A 280 -10.15 17.09 -0.75
CA LEU A 280 -9.56 16.89 0.58
C LEU A 280 -9.29 18.23 1.29
N PRO A 281 -9.57 18.33 2.60
CA PRO A 281 -9.20 19.49 3.44
C PRO A 281 -7.71 19.79 3.41
N VAL A 282 -6.86 18.75 3.42
CA VAL A 282 -5.41 18.86 3.32
C VAL A 282 -4.96 18.24 2.00
N PRO A 283 -4.26 18.99 1.13
CA PRO A 283 -3.69 18.43 -0.09
C PRO A 283 -2.66 17.34 0.24
N VAL A 284 -2.70 16.23 -0.49
CA VAL A 284 -1.79 15.09 -0.30
C VAL A 284 -0.90 14.95 -1.54
N HIS A 285 0.41 14.91 -1.33
CA HIS A 285 1.40 14.70 -2.38
C HIS A 285 2.04 13.33 -2.24
N ILE A 286 2.04 12.57 -3.34
CA ILE A 286 2.77 11.31 -3.45
C ILE A 286 4.13 11.62 -4.08
N LEU A 287 5.19 11.34 -3.35
CA LEU A 287 6.57 11.54 -3.77
C LEU A 287 7.24 10.18 -3.93
N GLY A 288 7.45 9.76 -5.17
CA GLY A 288 8.15 8.51 -5.48
C GLY A 288 9.63 8.77 -5.78
N GLU A 289 10.52 8.15 -5.00
CA GLU A 289 11.93 8.05 -5.34
C GLU A 289 12.18 6.64 -5.90
N GLU A 290 12.72 6.59 -7.13
CA GLU A 290 13.02 5.32 -7.83
C GLU A 290 11.77 4.40 -8.03
N LEU A 291 10.63 5.00 -8.43
CA LEU A 291 9.39 4.29 -8.82
C LEU A 291 9.48 3.76 -10.26
#